data_96640c919de79e7bcbcad7720c323fc8
#
_entry.id   96640c919de79e7bcbcad7720c323fc8
#
_cell.length_a   1.000
_cell.length_b   1.000
_cell.length_c   1.000
_cell.angle_alpha   90.00
_cell.angle_beta   90.00
_cell.angle_gamma   90.00
#
_symmetry.space_group_name_H-M   'P 1'
#
loop_
_entity.id
_entity.type
_entity.pdbx_description
1 polymer ?
#
loop_
_entity_poly.entity_id
_entity_poly.type
_entity_poly.pdbx_seq_one_letter_code
_entity_poly.pdbx_strand_id
1 'polypeptide(L)'
;MLDREGFRPNVGIILLNQKNQVFWGKRIRTHSWQFPQGGIDRGESPEQAMFRELHEEVGLLPEHVRIVARTRDWLRYEVPDRFIRRDARGHYKGQKQIWYLLQLVEPDWNINLRATSHPEFDAWRWNDFWVPLDVVVEFKRGVYEMALTELFRYLPRYDNRGRGYRGAPRPRNNINEGEGENCEPQGSEVSMTVQFGFMHTQIRMELPPGGSFDPDPQNSLEKPKPED
;
A
#
# COMPACT_ATOMS: atom_id res chain seq x y z
N MET A 1 -1.48 -16.34 -22.10
CA MET A 1 -2.64 -17.00 -22.75
C MET A 1 -3.90 -16.26 -22.33
N LEU A 2 -4.89 -16.04 -23.23
CA LEU A 2 -6.17 -15.42 -22.83
C LEU A 2 -7.16 -16.52 -22.41
N ASP A 3 -8.06 -16.17 -21.49
CA ASP A 3 -9.19 -17.04 -21.19
C ASP A 3 -10.30 -16.91 -22.25
N ARG A 4 -11.40 -17.65 -22.07
CA ARG A 4 -12.52 -17.66 -23.04
C ARG A 4 -13.23 -16.30 -23.17
N GLU A 5 -13.09 -15.44 -22.15
CA GLU A 5 -13.72 -14.12 -22.12
C GLU A 5 -12.79 -13.01 -22.66
N GLY A 6 -11.54 -13.33 -23.00
CA GLY A 6 -10.55 -12.38 -23.52
C GLY A 6 -9.69 -11.71 -22.45
N PHE A 7 -9.70 -12.21 -21.19
CA PHE A 7 -8.84 -11.70 -20.13
C PHE A 7 -7.55 -12.51 -20.01
N ARG A 8 -6.43 -11.81 -19.76
CA ARG A 8 -5.16 -12.46 -19.44
C ARG A 8 -5.09 -12.72 -17.93
N PRO A 9 -4.91 -13.98 -17.48
CA PRO A 9 -4.61 -14.29 -16.11
C PRO A 9 -3.30 -13.63 -15.66
N ASN A 10 -3.32 -13.03 -14.46
CA ASN A 10 -2.23 -12.23 -13.93
C ASN A 10 -2.24 -12.30 -12.40
N VAL A 11 -1.13 -11.97 -11.78
CA VAL A 11 -1.00 -11.78 -10.33
C VAL A 11 -0.64 -10.33 -10.02
N GLY A 12 -1.16 -9.81 -8.93
CA GLY A 12 -0.75 -8.53 -8.36
C GLY A 12 -0.15 -8.73 -6.98
N ILE A 13 0.82 -7.92 -6.60
CA ILE A 13 1.57 -8.06 -5.36
C ILE A 13 1.50 -6.75 -4.57
N ILE A 14 0.94 -6.83 -3.36
CA ILE A 14 0.99 -5.76 -2.36
C ILE A 14 2.03 -6.18 -1.33
N LEU A 15 3.25 -5.66 -1.45
CA LEU A 15 4.34 -5.93 -0.53
C LEU A 15 4.35 -4.89 0.59
N LEU A 16 4.26 -5.33 1.84
CA LEU A 16 4.29 -4.50 3.04
C LEU A 16 5.69 -4.49 3.67
N ASN A 17 6.07 -3.32 4.16
CA ASN A 17 7.14 -3.24 5.15
C ASN A 17 6.59 -3.44 6.58
N GLN A 18 7.47 -3.39 7.58
CA GLN A 18 7.09 -3.55 8.98
C GLN A 18 6.19 -2.42 9.53
N LYS A 19 6.02 -1.32 8.81
CA LYS A 19 5.12 -0.21 9.17
C LYS A 19 3.79 -0.26 8.44
N ASN A 20 3.47 -1.38 7.75
CA ASN A 20 2.31 -1.53 6.88
C ASN A 20 2.28 -0.53 5.69
N GLN A 21 3.44 0.03 5.33
CA GLN A 21 3.57 0.79 4.11
C GLN A 21 3.74 -0.17 2.94
N VAL A 22 3.23 0.21 1.77
CA VAL A 22 3.26 -0.60 0.56
C VAL A 22 4.40 -0.20 -0.37
N PHE A 23 5.04 -1.21 -0.97
CA PHE A 23 6.00 -1.00 -2.05
C PHE A 23 5.29 -0.40 -3.27
N TRP A 24 5.88 0.65 -3.83
CA TRP A 24 5.36 1.34 -4.99
C TRP A 24 6.48 1.55 -6.01
N GLY A 25 6.38 0.89 -7.17
CA GLY A 25 7.41 0.87 -8.20
C GLY A 25 7.12 1.87 -9.33
N LYS A 26 8.13 2.63 -9.75
CA LYS A 26 8.07 3.51 -10.91
C LYS A 26 8.51 2.74 -12.15
N ARG A 27 7.64 2.65 -13.15
CA ARG A 27 7.93 1.94 -14.40
C ARG A 27 9.02 2.65 -15.21
N ILE A 28 9.93 1.86 -15.73
CA ILE A 28 11.00 2.31 -16.62
C ILE A 28 10.41 3.09 -17.82
N ARG A 29 11.04 4.20 -18.17
CA ARG A 29 10.71 5.07 -19.33
C ARG A 29 9.28 5.64 -19.29
N THR A 30 8.63 5.62 -18.14
CA THR A 30 7.31 6.23 -17.96
C THR A 30 7.26 7.03 -16.67
N HIS A 31 6.23 7.87 -16.51
CA HIS A 31 5.94 8.54 -15.24
C HIS A 31 4.93 7.77 -14.38
N SER A 32 4.57 6.56 -14.81
CA SER A 32 3.56 5.76 -14.11
C SER A 32 4.17 4.93 -12.98
N TRP A 33 3.45 4.86 -11.90
CA TRP A 33 3.76 4.06 -10.73
C TRP A 33 2.74 2.94 -10.57
N GLN A 34 3.16 1.78 -10.10
CA GLN A 34 2.26 0.63 -9.92
C GLN A 34 2.79 -0.36 -8.88
N PHE A 35 1.91 -1.25 -8.43
CA PHE A 35 2.31 -2.45 -7.72
C PHE A 35 3.00 -3.44 -8.68
N PRO A 36 3.93 -4.28 -8.17
CA PRO A 36 4.46 -5.41 -8.93
C PRO A 36 3.33 -6.33 -9.38
N GLN A 37 3.41 -6.77 -10.64
CA GLN A 37 2.36 -7.58 -11.23
C GLN A 37 2.83 -8.24 -12.52
N GLY A 38 2.41 -9.46 -12.80
CA GLY A 38 2.71 -10.08 -14.07
C GLY A 38 1.82 -11.23 -14.45
N GLY A 39 2.01 -11.72 -15.67
CA GLY A 39 1.18 -12.77 -16.26
C GLY A 39 1.48 -14.14 -15.66
N ILE A 40 0.46 -14.98 -15.57
CA ILE A 40 0.60 -16.38 -15.21
C ILE A 40 0.91 -17.18 -16.46
N ASP A 41 2.02 -17.91 -16.45
CA ASP A 41 2.46 -18.73 -17.56
C ASP A 41 1.71 -20.07 -17.63
N ARG A 42 1.85 -20.76 -18.76
CA ARG A 42 1.17 -22.04 -18.97
C ARG A 42 1.69 -23.10 -18.01
N GLY A 43 0.79 -23.64 -17.19
CA GLY A 43 1.13 -24.66 -16.19
C GLY A 43 1.62 -24.11 -14.86
N GLU A 44 1.73 -22.79 -14.75
CA GLU A 44 2.12 -22.10 -13.53
C GLU A 44 0.89 -21.84 -12.63
N SER A 45 1.03 -22.07 -11.34
CA SER A 45 0.02 -21.66 -10.37
C SER A 45 0.11 -20.14 -10.10
N PRO A 46 -0.98 -19.49 -9.62
CA PRO A 46 -0.90 -18.08 -9.24
C PRO A 46 0.19 -17.77 -8.20
N GLU A 47 0.47 -18.69 -7.28
CA GLU A 47 1.51 -18.51 -6.27
C GLU A 47 2.92 -18.60 -6.86
N GLN A 48 3.15 -19.53 -7.78
CA GLN A 48 4.42 -19.62 -8.50
C GLN A 48 4.67 -18.37 -9.34
N ALA A 49 3.65 -17.88 -10.07
CA ALA A 49 3.71 -16.63 -10.81
C ALA A 49 4.04 -15.44 -9.88
N MET A 50 3.40 -15.37 -8.74
CA MET A 50 3.64 -14.31 -7.77
C MET A 50 5.10 -14.29 -7.29
N PHE A 51 5.69 -15.44 -6.95
CA PHE A 51 7.10 -15.48 -6.54
C PHE A 51 8.06 -15.19 -7.68
N ARG A 52 7.77 -15.65 -8.90
CA ARG A 52 8.57 -15.32 -10.08
C ARG A 52 8.55 -13.82 -10.36
N GLU A 53 7.37 -13.21 -10.41
CA GLU A 53 7.22 -11.76 -10.64
C GLU A 53 7.83 -10.93 -9.51
N LEU A 54 7.71 -11.38 -8.24
CA LEU A 54 8.38 -10.75 -7.11
C LEU A 54 9.90 -10.72 -7.29
N HIS A 55 10.48 -11.82 -7.77
CA HIS A 55 11.91 -11.89 -8.05
C HIS A 55 12.28 -11.04 -9.27
N GLU A 56 11.53 -11.12 -10.36
CA GLU A 56 11.82 -10.42 -11.60
C GLU A 56 11.75 -8.90 -11.45
N GLU A 57 10.74 -8.39 -10.73
CA GLU A 57 10.47 -6.95 -10.62
C GLU A 57 11.08 -6.29 -9.37
N VAL A 58 11.24 -7.05 -8.27
CA VAL A 58 11.67 -6.51 -6.97
C VAL A 58 12.99 -7.12 -6.48
N GLY A 59 13.40 -8.27 -7.04
CA GLY A 59 14.63 -8.97 -6.68
C GLY A 59 14.52 -9.76 -5.39
N LEU A 60 13.34 -9.92 -4.82
CA LEU A 60 13.15 -10.66 -3.58
C LEU A 60 12.89 -12.15 -3.86
N LEU A 61 13.40 -12.99 -2.96
CA LEU A 61 13.19 -14.43 -2.96
C LEU A 61 12.07 -14.83 -1.99
N PRO A 62 11.51 -16.06 -2.08
CA PRO A 62 10.45 -16.51 -1.20
C PRO A 62 10.77 -16.38 0.31
N GLU A 63 12.02 -16.62 0.70
CA GLU A 63 12.51 -16.51 2.09
C GLU A 63 12.50 -15.07 2.62
N HIS A 64 12.50 -14.05 1.74
CA HIS A 64 12.48 -12.66 2.14
C HIS A 64 11.09 -12.16 2.50
N VAL A 65 10.04 -12.94 2.21
CA VAL A 65 8.66 -12.53 2.39
C VAL A 65 7.80 -13.61 3.05
N ARG A 66 6.71 -13.19 3.64
CA ARG A 66 5.67 -14.07 4.15
C ARG A 66 4.35 -13.73 3.48
N ILE A 67 3.65 -14.71 2.93
CA ILE A 67 2.28 -14.53 2.43
C ILE A 67 1.37 -14.28 3.64
N VAL A 68 0.70 -13.14 3.66
CA VAL A 68 -0.28 -12.76 4.70
C VAL A 68 -1.67 -13.17 4.27
N ALA A 69 -2.06 -12.86 3.04
CA ALA A 69 -3.36 -13.19 2.47
C ALA A 69 -3.31 -13.12 0.93
N ARG A 70 -4.39 -13.55 0.31
CA ARG A 70 -4.68 -13.30 -1.10
C ARG A 70 -6.15 -12.99 -1.29
N THR A 71 -6.52 -12.37 -2.41
CA THR A 71 -7.94 -12.19 -2.77
C THR A 71 -8.60 -13.55 -2.98
N ARG A 72 -9.87 -13.64 -2.59
CA ARG A 72 -10.66 -14.86 -2.73
C ARG A 72 -10.92 -15.15 -4.20
N ASP A 73 -11.34 -14.12 -4.93
CA ASP A 73 -11.78 -14.22 -6.32
C ASP A 73 -10.85 -13.48 -7.27
N TRP A 74 -11.00 -13.78 -8.57
CA TRP A 74 -10.35 -13.07 -9.65
C TRP A 74 -10.95 -11.68 -9.80
N LEU A 75 -10.14 -10.65 -9.60
CA LEU A 75 -10.51 -9.27 -9.87
C LEU A 75 -10.17 -8.91 -11.32
N ARG A 76 -11.09 -8.23 -12.00
CA ARG A 76 -10.97 -7.94 -13.44
C ARG A 76 -10.95 -6.46 -13.70
N TYR A 77 -10.20 -6.06 -14.72
CA TYR A 77 -10.29 -4.73 -15.30
C TYR A 77 -10.09 -4.78 -16.80
N GLU A 78 -10.73 -3.87 -17.51
CA GLU A 78 -10.57 -3.72 -18.94
C GLU A 78 -9.48 -2.70 -19.25
N VAL A 79 -8.71 -2.97 -20.31
CA VAL A 79 -7.68 -2.06 -20.79
C VAL A 79 -8.27 -1.28 -21.97
N PRO A 80 -8.30 0.08 -21.89
CA PRO A 80 -8.81 0.88 -23.00
C PRO A 80 -8.02 0.64 -24.29
N ASP A 81 -8.70 0.63 -25.43
CA ASP A 81 -8.14 0.29 -26.77
C ASP A 81 -6.85 1.05 -27.11
N ARG A 82 -6.72 2.29 -26.67
CA ARG A 82 -5.52 3.11 -26.88
C ARG A 82 -4.25 2.57 -26.23
N PHE A 83 -4.39 1.70 -25.22
CA PHE A 83 -3.29 1.05 -24.51
C PHE A 83 -3.07 -0.40 -24.96
N ILE A 84 -3.95 -0.92 -25.81
CA ILE A 84 -3.84 -2.28 -26.35
C ILE A 84 -2.92 -2.25 -27.59
N ARG A 85 -1.94 -3.15 -27.63
CA ARG A 85 -1.08 -3.34 -28.80
C ARG A 85 -1.93 -3.70 -30.01
N ARG A 86 -1.54 -3.20 -31.19
CA ARG A 86 -2.33 -3.35 -32.43
C ARG A 86 -2.57 -4.82 -32.81
N ASP A 87 -1.58 -5.68 -32.56
CA ASP A 87 -1.62 -7.12 -32.81
C ASP A 87 -2.55 -7.90 -31.87
N ALA A 88 -2.89 -7.33 -30.70
CA ALA A 88 -3.78 -7.93 -29.72
C ALA A 88 -5.21 -7.39 -29.74
N ARG A 89 -5.51 -6.41 -30.59
CA ARG A 89 -6.83 -5.78 -30.67
C ARG A 89 -7.88 -6.79 -31.14
N GLY A 90 -9.05 -6.71 -30.52
CA GLY A 90 -10.20 -7.56 -30.85
C GLY A 90 -10.31 -8.85 -30.05
N HIS A 91 -9.21 -9.37 -29.48
CA HIS A 91 -9.21 -10.59 -28.67
C HIS A 91 -8.89 -10.30 -27.19
N TYR A 92 -8.02 -9.33 -26.93
CA TYR A 92 -7.62 -8.95 -25.60
C TYR A 92 -8.52 -7.84 -25.04
N LYS A 93 -9.22 -8.12 -23.95
CA LYS A 93 -10.07 -7.14 -23.27
C LYS A 93 -9.37 -6.49 -22.07
N GLY A 94 -8.55 -7.25 -21.36
CA GLY A 94 -7.94 -6.77 -20.13
C GLY A 94 -7.30 -7.89 -19.34
N GLN A 95 -7.20 -7.71 -18.04
CA GLN A 95 -6.58 -8.67 -17.14
C GLN A 95 -7.57 -9.11 -16.06
N LYS A 96 -7.42 -10.35 -15.62
CA LYS A 96 -7.99 -10.87 -14.39
C LYS A 96 -6.87 -11.24 -13.45
N GLN A 97 -6.95 -10.78 -12.19
CA GLN A 97 -5.84 -10.83 -11.25
C GLN A 97 -6.25 -11.51 -9.95
N ILE A 98 -5.37 -12.36 -9.43
CA ILE A 98 -5.32 -12.72 -8.01
C ILE A 98 -4.29 -11.82 -7.36
N TRP A 99 -4.67 -11.15 -6.28
CA TRP A 99 -3.78 -10.25 -5.53
C TRP A 99 -3.27 -10.93 -4.28
N TYR A 100 -1.97 -10.80 -4.04
CA TYR A 100 -1.30 -11.29 -2.85
C TYR A 100 -0.86 -10.14 -1.96
N LEU A 101 -1.12 -10.28 -0.67
CA LEU A 101 -0.58 -9.42 0.38
C LEU A 101 0.61 -10.12 0.99
N LEU A 102 1.78 -9.55 0.82
CA LEU A 102 3.04 -10.07 1.34
C LEU A 102 3.60 -9.16 2.42
N GLN A 103 4.21 -9.74 3.42
CA GLN A 103 4.99 -9.03 4.44
C GLN A 103 6.48 -9.25 4.17
N LEU A 104 7.24 -8.17 3.98
CA LEU A 104 8.70 -8.23 3.98
C LEU A 104 9.20 -8.61 5.38
N VAL A 105 9.91 -9.72 5.51
CA VAL A 105 10.46 -10.20 6.80
C VAL A 105 11.93 -9.88 6.95
N GLU A 106 12.59 -9.58 5.87
CA GLU A 106 13.98 -9.15 5.78
C GLU A 106 14.08 -7.62 5.60
N PRO A 107 15.28 -7.03 5.81
CA PRO A 107 15.49 -5.62 5.58
C PRO A 107 15.28 -5.20 4.11
N ASP A 108 14.85 -3.96 3.90
CA ASP A 108 14.51 -3.42 2.57
C ASP A 108 15.71 -3.19 1.65
N TRP A 109 16.95 -3.26 2.12
CA TRP A 109 18.14 -3.27 1.25
C TRP A 109 18.27 -4.54 0.40
N ASN A 110 17.49 -5.59 0.68
CA ASN A 110 17.39 -6.78 -0.17
C ASN A 110 16.58 -6.51 -1.45
N ILE A 111 15.89 -5.39 -1.53
CA ILE A 111 15.17 -4.98 -2.75
C ILE A 111 16.19 -4.61 -3.82
N ASN A 112 16.14 -5.32 -4.95
CA ASN A 112 17.05 -5.13 -6.07
C ASN A 112 16.29 -5.11 -7.40
N LEU A 113 15.97 -3.92 -7.89
CA LEU A 113 15.26 -3.73 -9.16
C LEU A 113 16.06 -4.19 -10.40
N ARG A 114 17.31 -4.56 -10.22
CA ARG A 114 18.21 -5.04 -11.30
C ARG A 114 18.63 -6.49 -11.11
N ALA A 115 17.85 -7.27 -10.38
CA ALA A 115 18.12 -8.69 -10.16
C ALA A 115 18.09 -9.51 -11.47
N THR A 116 17.34 -9.04 -12.46
CA THR A 116 17.18 -9.69 -13.77
C THR A 116 17.63 -8.78 -14.92
N SER A 117 17.78 -9.34 -16.11
CA SER A 117 18.19 -8.60 -17.32
C SER A 117 17.08 -7.70 -17.90
N HIS A 118 15.85 -7.84 -17.44
CA HIS A 118 14.69 -7.12 -17.95
C HIS A 118 13.93 -6.39 -16.81
N PRO A 119 14.55 -5.38 -16.18
CA PRO A 119 13.92 -4.68 -15.08
C PRO A 119 12.65 -3.93 -15.54
N GLU A 120 11.60 -3.99 -14.75
CA GLU A 120 10.33 -3.25 -14.99
C GLU A 120 10.32 -1.88 -14.31
N PHE A 121 11.05 -1.72 -13.18
CA PHE A 121 11.10 -0.49 -12.39
C PHE A 121 12.49 0.15 -12.42
N ASP A 122 12.54 1.50 -12.42
CA ASP A 122 13.78 2.27 -12.28
C ASP A 122 13.91 2.97 -10.92
N ALA A 123 12.82 3.05 -10.16
CA ALA A 123 12.77 3.56 -8.80
C ALA A 123 11.65 2.90 -8.00
N TRP A 124 11.74 2.98 -6.69
CA TRP A 124 10.68 2.52 -5.79
C TRP A 124 10.65 3.38 -4.52
N ARG A 125 9.54 3.29 -3.80
CA ARG A 125 9.36 3.92 -2.49
C ARG A 125 8.31 3.19 -1.67
N TRP A 126 8.34 3.39 -0.36
CA TRP A 126 7.24 3.03 0.52
C TRP A 126 6.19 4.13 0.51
N ASN A 127 4.92 3.76 0.45
CA ASN A 127 3.77 4.66 0.57
C ASN A 127 2.82 4.14 1.64
N ASP A 128 2.01 5.03 2.19
CA ASP A 128 0.89 4.60 3.01
C ASP A 128 -0.09 3.77 2.17
N PHE A 129 -0.76 2.83 2.84
CA PHE A 129 -1.51 1.74 2.20
C PHE A 129 -2.51 2.20 1.13
N TRP A 130 -3.15 3.36 1.32
CA TRP A 130 -4.18 3.87 0.42
C TRP A 130 -3.69 4.83 -0.66
N VAL A 131 -2.50 5.39 -0.53
CA VAL A 131 -1.93 6.35 -1.50
C VAL A 131 -1.90 5.83 -2.95
N PRO A 132 -1.68 4.53 -3.23
CA PRO A 132 -1.76 4.00 -4.59
C PRO A 132 -3.06 4.30 -5.34
N LEU A 133 -4.20 4.42 -4.64
CA LEU A 133 -5.49 4.73 -5.28
C LEU A 133 -5.54 6.14 -5.90
N ASP A 134 -4.78 7.08 -5.35
CA ASP A 134 -4.79 8.47 -5.81
C ASP A 134 -3.87 8.70 -7.02
N VAL A 135 -2.90 7.78 -7.23
CA VAL A 135 -1.82 7.97 -8.23
C VAL A 135 -1.79 6.91 -9.31
N VAL A 136 -2.56 5.83 -9.19
CA VAL A 136 -2.64 4.79 -10.23
C VAL A 136 -3.39 5.31 -11.46
N VAL A 137 -3.05 4.78 -12.64
CA VAL A 137 -3.80 5.08 -13.88
C VAL A 137 -5.28 4.70 -13.73
N GLU A 138 -6.15 5.56 -14.22
CA GLU A 138 -7.60 5.51 -14.00
C GLU A 138 -8.23 4.14 -14.26
N PHE A 139 -7.91 3.49 -15.38
CA PHE A 139 -8.50 2.19 -15.72
C PHE A 139 -8.09 1.03 -14.79
N LYS A 140 -7.08 1.22 -13.93
CA LYS A 140 -6.69 0.26 -12.89
C LYS A 140 -7.25 0.61 -11.51
N ARG A 141 -7.80 1.80 -11.31
CA ARG A 141 -8.23 2.28 -10.00
C ARG A 141 -9.22 1.31 -9.34
N GLY A 142 -10.23 0.87 -10.08
CA GLY A 142 -11.27 -0.03 -9.55
C GLY A 142 -10.71 -1.38 -9.06
N VAL A 143 -9.80 -2.01 -9.83
CA VAL A 143 -9.20 -3.28 -9.39
C VAL A 143 -8.27 -3.10 -8.18
N TYR A 144 -7.58 -1.97 -8.08
CA TYR A 144 -6.75 -1.65 -6.91
C TYR A 144 -7.61 -1.42 -5.67
N GLU A 145 -8.71 -0.69 -5.82
CA GLU A 145 -9.67 -0.43 -4.73
C GLU A 145 -10.26 -1.74 -4.18
N MET A 146 -10.71 -2.63 -5.07
CA MET A 146 -11.20 -3.94 -4.66
C MET A 146 -10.14 -4.76 -3.92
N ALA A 147 -8.92 -4.83 -4.46
CA ALA A 147 -7.83 -5.59 -3.85
C ALA A 147 -7.41 -5.03 -2.49
N LEU A 148 -7.19 -3.72 -2.40
CA LEU A 148 -6.80 -3.05 -1.16
C LEU A 148 -7.89 -3.18 -0.10
N THR A 149 -9.17 -2.99 -0.45
CA THR A 149 -10.30 -3.10 0.48
C THR A 149 -10.43 -4.53 1.02
N GLU A 150 -10.32 -5.55 0.17
CA GLU A 150 -10.41 -6.94 0.60
C GLU A 150 -9.24 -7.32 1.50
N LEU A 151 -8.02 -6.89 1.16
CA LEU A 151 -6.79 -7.30 1.85
C LEU A 151 -6.48 -6.46 3.09
N PHE A 152 -7.05 -5.28 3.23
CA PHE A 152 -6.86 -4.39 4.39
C PHE A 152 -7.13 -5.08 5.73
N ARG A 153 -8.14 -5.96 5.79
CA ARG A 153 -8.51 -6.72 7.00
C ARG A 153 -7.42 -7.63 7.53
N TYR A 154 -6.46 -7.97 6.70
CA TYR A 154 -5.36 -8.88 7.02
C TYR A 154 -4.06 -8.14 7.35
N LEU A 155 -4.05 -6.81 7.38
CA LEU A 155 -2.87 -6.06 7.77
C LEU A 155 -2.39 -6.52 9.16
N PRO A 156 -1.10 -6.83 9.31
CA PRO A 156 -0.54 -7.16 10.61
C PRO A 156 -0.81 -6.04 11.61
N ARG A 157 -1.44 -6.37 12.73
CA ARG A 157 -1.58 -5.42 13.83
C ARG A 157 -0.24 -5.36 14.55
N TYR A 158 0.46 -4.25 14.44
CA TYR A 158 1.62 -3.99 15.28
C TYR A 158 1.11 -3.70 16.68
N ASP A 159 1.21 -4.69 17.56
CA ASP A 159 1.07 -4.47 18.98
C ASP A 159 2.29 -3.63 19.40
N ASN A 160 2.08 -2.39 19.75
CA ASN A 160 3.11 -1.49 20.30
C ASN A 160 3.64 -1.97 21.67
N ARG A 161 3.26 -3.19 22.10
CA ARG A 161 3.71 -3.89 23.30
C ARG A 161 4.99 -4.70 23.11
N GLY A 162 5.66 -4.56 22.00
CA GLY A 162 6.84 -5.35 21.66
C GLY A 162 8.15 -4.81 22.19
N ARG A 163 8.30 -4.60 23.49
CA ARG A 163 9.52 -4.93 24.26
C ARG A 163 9.09 -5.28 25.67
N GLY A 164 8.83 -6.56 25.86
CA GLY A 164 8.48 -7.11 27.13
C GLY A 164 9.56 -6.85 28.19
N TYR A 165 9.18 -6.10 29.17
CA TYR A 165 9.81 -6.14 30.47
C TYR A 165 9.41 -7.50 31.09
N ARG A 166 10.30 -8.48 31.05
CA ARG A 166 10.16 -9.71 31.83
C ARG A 166 10.41 -9.38 33.29
N GLY A 167 9.39 -9.45 34.08
CA GLY A 167 9.51 -9.75 35.50
C GLY A 167 9.56 -8.57 36.43
N ALA A 168 8.38 -8.10 36.85
CA ALA A 168 8.17 -7.67 38.22
C ALA A 168 6.86 -8.32 38.74
N PRO A 169 6.83 -8.88 39.95
CA PRO A 169 5.64 -9.48 40.50
C PRO A 169 4.59 -8.42 40.84
N ARG A 170 3.32 -8.73 40.53
CA ARG A 170 2.18 -7.86 40.87
C ARG A 170 2.12 -7.64 42.39
N PRO A 171 2.03 -6.41 42.88
CA PRO A 171 1.66 -6.19 44.27
C PRO A 171 0.18 -6.52 44.46
N ARG A 172 -0.09 -7.21 45.56
CA ARG A 172 -1.46 -7.57 46.00
C ARG A 172 -2.19 -6.29 46.38
N ASN A 173 -3.43 -6.17 45.92
CA ASN A 173 -4.34 -5.10 46.33
C ASN A 173 -4.58 -5.16 47.84
N ASN A 174 -4.29 -4.09 48.53
CA ASN A 174 -4.93 -3.75 49.80
C ASN A 174 -5.88 -2.58 49.50
N ILE A 175 -7.15 -2.84 49.74
CA ILE A 175 -8.24 -1.86 49.71
C ILE A 175 -8.04 -0.97 50.94
N ASN A 176 -7.99 0.33 50.75
CA ASN A 176 -8.42 1.30 51.76
C ASN A 176 -9.02 2.52 51.06
N GLU A 177 -10.24 2.78 51.46
CA GLU A 177 -11.11 3.90 51.06
C GLU A 177 -10.51 5.23 51.57
N GLY A 178 -10.66 6.30 50.80
CA GLY A 178 -10.33 7.67 51.19
C GLY A 178 -10.78 8.65 50.13
N GLU A 179 -11.80 9.39 50.50
CA GLU A 179 -12.46 10.47 49.75
C GLU A 179 -11.49 11.62 49.38
N GLY A 180 -11.75 12.31 48.24
CA GLY A 180 -11.09 13.62 48.01
C GLY A 180 -11.11 14.11 46.58
N GLU A 181 -12.14 14.88 46.26
CA GLU A 181 -12.18 16.09 45.44
C GLU A 181 -11.80 16.13 43.96
N ASN A 182 -12.80 16.55 43.19
CA ASN A 182 -12.80 16.97 41.80
C ASN A 182 -11.76 18.05 41.45
N CYS A 183 -11.06 17.86 40.37
CA CYS A 183 -10.59 18.93 39.49
C CYS A 183 -10.56 18.43 38.05
N GLU A 184 -11.49 18.90 37.22
CA GLU A 184 -11.50 18.72 35.79
C GLU A 184 -10.50 19.67 35.13
N PRO A 185 -9.66 19.22 34.20
CA PRO A 185 -9.03 20.10 33.23
C PRO A 185 -9.86 20.14 31.95
N GLN A 186 -10.34 21.30 31.59
CA GLN A 186 -10.99 21.60 30.31
C GLN A 186 -9.94 21.43 29.18
N GLY A 187 -10.11 20.36 28.36
CA GLY A 187 -9.38 20.17 27.11
C GLY A 187 -10.14 20.86 25.96
N SER A 188 -9.43 21.71 25.22
CA SER A 188 -9.95 22.32 23.98
C SER A 188 -9.98 21.27 22.87
N GLU A 189 -11.18 20.92 22.40
CA GLU A 189 -11.39 20.07 21.22
C GLU A 189 -11.21 20.88 19.94
N VAL A 190 -10.31 20.43 19.05
CA VAL A 190 -10.22 20.92 17.67
C VAL A 190 -10.73 19.81 16.77
N SER A 191 -11.84 20.05 16.09
CA SER A 191 -12.40 19.12 15.09
C SER A 191 -11.92 19.52 13.71
N MET A 192 -11.26 18.61 13.01
CA MET A 192 -10.83 18.77 11.64
C MET A 192 -11.61 17.78 10.75
N THR A 193 -12.37 18.31 9.79
CA THR A 193 -13.10 17.49 8.83
C THR A 193 -12.23 17.25 7.60
N VAL A 194 -11.83 16.01 7.36
CA VAL A 194 -11.11 15.62 6.14
C VAL A 194 -12.10 14.92 5.21
N GLN A 195 -12.27 15.48 4.03
CA GLN A 195 -13.20 14.96 3.02
C GLN A 195 -12.46 13.99 2.10
N PHE A 196 -12.72 12.70 2.24
CA PHE A 196 -12.28 11.65 1.34
C PHE A 196 -13.47 11.12 0.54
N GLY A 197 -13.57 11.49 -0.73
CA GLY A 197 -14.58 10.96 -1.63
C GLY A 197 -16.01 10.97 -1.04
N PHE A 198 -16.81 9.95 -1.29
CA PHE A 198 -18.21 9.84 -0.83
C PHE A 198 -18.40 9.33 0.60
N MET A 199 -17.36 9.14 1.39
CA MET A 199 -17.49 8.76 2.80
C MET A 199 -17.02 9.89 3.72
N HIS A 200 -17.94 10.36 4.57
CA HIS A 200 -17.62 11.28 5.67
C HIS A 200 -17.16 10.43 6.87
N THR A 201 -15.86 10.49 7.17
CA THR A 201 -15.33 9.92 8.41
C THR A 201 -14.80 11.06 9.27
N GLN A 202 -15.41 11.25 10.45
CA GLN A 202 -14.87 12.15 11.46
C GLN A 202 -13.72 11.45 12.21
N ILE A 203 -12.54 12.01 12.13
CA ILE A 203 -11.39 11.57 12.93
C ILE A 203 -11.23 12.57 14.08
N ARG A 204 -11.37 12.08 15.30
CA ARG A 204 -11.14 12.84 16.52
C ARG A 204 -9.68 12.65 16.93
N MET A 205 -8.91 13.73 16.99
CA MET A 205 -7.55 13.71 17.50
C MET A 205 -7.46 14.60 18.74
N GLU A 206 -6.94 14.05 19.82
CA GLU A 206 -6.54 14.81 21.02
C GLU A 206 -5.09 15.28 20.85
N LEU A 207 -4.85 16.57 21.02
CA LEU A 207 -3.51 17.15 21.03
C LEU A 207 -2.98 17.21 22.46
N PRO A 208 -1.68 16.90 22.67
CA PRO A 208 -1.07 17.08 23.97
C PRO A 208 -0.96 18.58 24.33
N PRO A 209 -1.06 18.94 25.59
CA PRO A 209 -1.02 20.34 26.01
C PRO A 209 0.39 20.92 25.82
N GLY A 210 0.53 22.02 25.04
CA GLY A 210 1.74 22.83 24.97
C GLY A 210 2.35 23.16 23.63
N GLY A 211 1.67 22.96 22.47
CA GLY A 211 2.18 23.35 21.14
C GLY A 211 1.45 24.57 20.57
N SER A 212 2.13 25.70 20.45
CA SER A 212 1.65 26.87 19.71
C SER A 212 1.95 26.69 18.21
N PHE A 213 0.93 26.84 17.37
CA PHE A 213 1.03 26.83 15.91
C PHE A 213 1.04 28.30 15.44
N ASP A 214 2.12 28.69 14.74
CA ASP A 214 2.26 30.01 14.14
C ASP A 214 2.08 29.87 12.63
N PRO A 215 1.03 30.43 12.01
CA PRO A 215 0.85 30.41 10.57
C PRO A 215 1.45 31.67 9.95
N ASP A 216 2.64 31.57 9.37
CA ASP A 216 3.19 32.63 8.53
C ASP A 216 2.87 32.35 7.04
N PRO A 217 2.04 33.16 6.38
CA PRO A 217 1.71 33.01 4.98
C PRO A 217 2.48 34.04 4.14
N GLN A 218 3.76 33.84 3.89
CA GLN A 218 4.45 34.55 2.80
C GLN A 218 5.77 33.84 2.45
N ASN A 219 5.77 33.04 1.37
CA ASN A 219 6.94 32.95 0.53
C ASN A 219 6.54 32.89 -0.93
N SER A 220 6.93 33.93 -1.59
CA SER A 220 6.56 34.40 -2.91
C SER A 220 7.13 33.52 -4.02
N LEU A 221 6.30 33.22 -4.99
CA LEU A 221 6.65 32.72 -6.31
C LEU A 221 7.56 33.74 -7.05
N GLU A 222 8.82 33.44 -7.23
CA GLU A 222 9.65 34.06 -8.26
C GLU A 222 9.45 33.36 -9.60
N LYS A 223 8.98 34.12 -10.59
CA LYS A 223 8.91 33.71 -11.99
C LYS A 223 10.30 33.87 -12.62
N PRO A 224 10.80 32.89 -13.41
CA PRO A 224 11.98 33.15 -14.25
C PRO A 224 11.64 34.07 -15.43
N LYS A 225 12.55 35.02 -15.67
CA LYS A 225 12.55 35.91 -16.85
C LYS A 225 12.96 35.15 -18.11
N PRO A 226 12.48 35.54 -19.29
CA PRO A 226 12.97 35.01 -20.55
C PRO A 226 14.33 35.66 -20.88
N GLU A 227 15.27 34.82 -21.30
CA GLU A 227 16.50 35.26 -21.94
C GLU A 227 16.28 35.35 -23.45
N ASP A 228 16.86 36.43 -24.02
CA ASP A 228 16.89 36.79 -25.46
C ASP A 228 17.65 35.76 -26.34
#